data_05cf94f6549aa37ce18c097911b3ed99
#
_entry.id   05cf94f6549aa37ce18c097911b3ed99
#
_cell.length_a   1.000
_cell.length_b   1.000
_cell.length_c   1.000
_cell.angle_alpha   90.00
_cell.angle_beta   90.00
_cell.angle_gamma   90.00
#
_symmetry.space_group_name_H-M   'P 1'
#
loop_
_entity.id
_entity.type
_entity.pdbx_description
1 polymer ?
#
loop_
_entity_poly.entity_id
_entity_poly.type
_entity_poly.pdbx_seq_one_letter_code
_entity_poly.pdbx_strand_id
1 'polypeptide(L)'
;ELKQVTDLKQYDSLSGNQGGNCYLFKVNGRVAFSDGRNFYTYDDMADSIIPYKAMNEQLATLRGIHTVDVMKGDLYWFLSDREAYLVRCTVSDFKVERRIPFSMFGNLPIEGLARIVYDRRNDCSYLCLNNSFARIAADSTGLYKSRQKPSLWVSGFSASDEQTGERIQLPVSGTDEIASAFNNISISLAYPVY
;
A
#
# COMPACT_ATOMS: atom_id res chain seq x y z
N GLU A 1 -22.35 -29.32 -10.30
CA GLU A 1 -22.51 -29.94 -8.96
C GLU A 1 -22.44 -28.84 -7.92
N LEU A 2 -23.52 -28.61 -7.18
CA LEU A 2 -23.54 -27.78 -6.00
C LEU A 2 -22.73 -28.47 -4.91
N LYS A 3 -21.56 -27.93 -4.57
CA LYS A 3 -20.78 -28.39 -3.41
C LYS A 3 -21.59 -28.08 -2.14
N GLN A 4 -22.04 -29.11 -1.49
CA GLN A 4 -22.78 -29.01 -0.23
C GLN A 4 -21.79 -28.65 0.90
N VAL A 5 -22.13 -27.69 1.74
CA VAL A 5 -21.38 -27.45 2.99
C VAL A 5 -21.70 -28.62 3.93
N THR A 6 -20.69 -29.42 4.23
CA THR A 6 -20.83 -30.63 5.04
C THR A 6 -20.44 -30.40 6.50
N ASP A 7 -19.67 -29.36 6.78
CA ASP A 7 -19.22 -29.01 8.13
C ASP A 7 -19.08 -27.49 8.29
N LEU A 8 -19.43 -26.97 9.45
CA LEU A 8 -19.28 -25.56 9.82
C LEU A 8 -18.71 -25.49 11.23
N LYS A 9 -17.50 -24.92 11.35
CA LYS A 9 -16.86 -24.68 12.63
C LYS A 9 -16.54 -23.19 12.77
N GLN A 10 -16.93 -22.62 13.88
CA GLN A 10 -16.63 -21.23 14.22
C GLN A 10 -15.41 -21.18 15.14
N TYR A 11 -14.49 -20.26 14.87
CA TYR A 11 -13.33 -19.95 15.70
C TYR A 11 -13.51 -18.56 16.27
N ASP A 12 -13.66 -18.44 17.57
CA ASP A 12 -14.08 -17.19 18.25
C ASP A 12 -12.99 -16.12 18.31
N SER A 13 -11.72 -16.48 18.11
CA SER A 13 -10.64 -15.49 18.08
C SER A 13 -9.36 -16.04 17.44
N LEU A 14 -8.61 -15.18 16.77
CA LEU A 14 -7.20 -15.39 16.49
C LEU A 14 -6.42 -15.05 17.77
N SER A 15 -6.01 -16.07 18.51
CA SER A 15 -5.12 -15.99 19.71
C SER A 15 -5.35 -14.78 20.62
N GLY A 16 -6.58 -14.58 21.10
CA GLY A 16 -6.87 -13.61 22.17
C GLY A 16 -7.11 -12.17 21.71
N ASN A 17 -7.15 -11.89 20.44
CA ASN A 17 -7.45 -10.56 19.92
C ASN A 17 -8.99 -10.38 19.83
N GLN A 18 -9.62 -9.94 20.92
CA GLN A 18 -11.03 -9.65 20.97
C GLN A 18 -11.33 -8.41 20.11
N GLY A 19 -12.03 -8.59 18.98
CA GLY A 19 -12.61 -7.51 18.19
C GLY A 19 -11.76 -6.90 17.08
N GLY A 20 -10.67 -7.56 16.65
CA GLY A 20 -9.87 -7.14 15.49
C GLY A 20 -10.40 -7.70 14.16
N ASN A 21 -10.05 -7.05 13.04
CA ASN A 21 -10.30 -7.59 11.71
C ASN A 21 -9.46 -8.86 11.49
N CYS A 22 -10.08 -9.88 10.91
CA CYS A 22 -9.40 -11.08 10.46
C CYS A 22 -9.40 -11.11 8.94
N TYR A 23 -8.21 -11.17 8.36
CA TYR A 23 -8.02 -11.24 6.91
C TYR A 23 -7.61 -12.65 6.54
N LEU A 24 -8.25 -13.21 5.51
CA LEU A 24 -8.04 -14.57 5.05
C LEU A 24 -7.40 -14.57 3.66
N PHE A 25 -6.39 -15.38 3.46
CA PHE A 25 -5.72 -15.55 2.16
C PHE A 25 -5.08 -16.93 2.02
N LYS A 26 -4.53 -17.22 0.85
CA LYS A 26 -3.86 -18.49 0.58
C LYS A 26 -2.42 -18.22 0.12
N VAL A 27 -1.45 -18.83 0.81
CA VAL A 27 -0.02 -18.76 0.48
C VAL A 27 0.54 -20.17 0.38
N ASN A 28 1.20 -20.48 -0.73
CA ASN A 28 1.77 -21.82 -0.99
C ASN A 28 0.78 -22.98 -0.79
N GLY A 29 -0.46 -22.75 -1.19
CA GLY A 29 -1.51 -23.77 -1.04
C GLY A 29 -2.11 -23.87 0.36
N ARG A 30 -1.54 -23.20 1.37
CA ARG A 30 -2.02 -23.17 2.74
C ARG A 30 -2.93 -21.97 2.98
N VAL A 31 -3.95 -22.19 3.78
CA VAL A 31 -4.76 -21.09 4.33
C VAL A 31 -3.94 -20.35 5.37
N ALA A 32 -3.92 -19.04 5.25
CA ALA A 32 -3.27 -18.15 6.20
C ALA A 32 -4.23 -17.02 6.60
N PHE A 33 -4.04 -16.52 7.80
CA PHE A 33 -4.85 -15.46 8.39
C PHE A 33 -3.94 -14.34 8.85
N SER A 34 -4.45 -13.12 8.91
CA SER A 34 -3.77 -11.99 9.54
C SER A 34 -4.74 -11.22 10.42
N ASP A 35 -4.27 -10.76 11.57
CA ASP A 35 -4.94 -9.78 12.42
C ASP A 35 -4.41 -8.35 12.17
N GLY A 36 -3.63 -8.16 11.10
CA GLY A 36 -2.92 -6.94 10.78
C GLY A 36 -1.57 -6.78 11.50
N ARG A 37 -1.27 -7.62 12.48
CA ARG A 37 0.01 -7.61 13.23
C ARG A 37 0.79 -8.90 13.05
N ASN A 38 0.09 -10.02 13.13
CA ASN A 38 0.66 -11.36 13.07
C ASN A 38 -0.04 -12.19 11.99
N PHE A 39 0.67 -13.23 11.57
CA PHE A 39 0.17 -14.24 10.66
C PHE A 39 -0.11 -15.52 11.41
N TYR A 40 -1.18 -16.21 11.01
CA TYR A 40 -1.64 -17.46 11.57
C TYR A 40 -1.91 -18.46 10.44
N THR A 41 -1.93 -19.72 10.74
CA THR A 41 -2.32 -20.80 9.82
C THR A 41 -3.18 -21.81 10.54
N TYR A 42 -3.85 -22.64 9.77
CA TYR A 42 -4.61 -23.75 10.32
C TYR A 42 -3.73 -24.99 10.47
N ASP A 43 -3.82 -25.64 11.61
CA ASP A 43 -3.20 -26.93 11.89
C ASP A 43 -4.29 -28.01 11.86
N ASP A 44 -4.25 -28.87 10.83
CA ASP A 44 -5.21 -29.93 10.64
C ASP A 44 -5.16 -31.02 11.75
N MET A 45 -3.98 -31.21 12.36
CA MET A 45 -3.82 -32.22 13.42
C MET A 45 -4.37 -31.74 14.76
N ALA A 46 -4.15 -30.48 15.06
CA ALA A 46 -4.64 -29.85 16.29
C ALA A 46 -6.06 -29.27 16.12
N ASP A 47 -6.59 -29.31 14.91
CA ASP A 47 -7.89 -28.70 14.52
C ASP A 47 -8.04 -27.28 15.07
N SER A 48 -7.00 -26.47 14.88
CA SER A 48 -6.91 -25.14 15.48
C SER A 48 -6.12 -24.15 14.62
N ILE A 49 -6.38 -22.86 14.86
CA ILE A 49 -5.60 -21.78 14.28
C ILE A 49 -4.38 -21.52 15.18
N ILE A 50 -3.18 -21.62 14.62
CA ILE A 50 -1.91 -21.44 15.32
C ILE A 50 -1.09 -20.31 14.68
N PRO A 51 -0.17 -19.67 15.41
CA PRO A 51 0.74 -18.69 14.84
C PRO A 51 1.57 -19.29 13.70
N TYR A 52 1.63 -18.60 12.57
CA TYR A 52 2.49 -18.99 11.45
C TYR A 52 3.92 -18.51 11.72
N LYS A 53 4.65 -19.29 12.56
CA LYS A 53 5.94 -18.91 13.13
C LYS A 53 6.94 -18.43 12.10
N ALA A 54 7.21 -19.21 11.05
CA ALA A 54 8.17 -18.85 10.01
C ALA A 54 7.84 -17.52 9.32
N MET A 55 6.56 -17.31 8.99
CA MET A 55 6.11 -16.08 8.36
C MET A 55 6.23 -14.88 9.32
N ASN A 56 5.88 -15.04 10.59
CA ASN A 56 6.00 -13.99 11.59
C ASN A 56 7.44 -13.58 11.87
N GLU A 57 8.38 -14.53 11.89
CA GLU A 57 9.79 -14.26 12.10
C GLU A 57 10.42 -13.54 10.92
N GLN A 58 10.14 -14.00 9.70
CA GLN A 58 10.80 -13.50 8.49
C GLN A 58 10.13 -12.24 7.93
N LEU A 59 8.84 -12.04 8.17
CA LEU A 59 8.08 -10.87 7.77
C LEU A 59 7.72 -9.95 8.95
N ALA A 60 8.51 -9.97 10.01
CA ALA A 60 8.26 -9.21 11.24
C ALA A 60 8.11 -7.70 11.06
N THR A 61 8.62 -7.16 9.96
CA THR A 61 8.51 -5.73 9.63
C THR A 61 7.21 -5.35 8.94
N LEU A 62 6.47 -6.32 8.38
CA LEU A 62 5.20 -6.08 7.72
C LEU A 62 4.11 -5.84 8.77
N ARG A 63 3.33 -4.77 8.58
CA ARG A 63 2.21 -4.42 9.45
C ARG A 63 1.01 -4.02 8.62
N GLY A 64 -0.18 -4.23 9.16
CA GLY A 64 -1.43 -3.84 8.51
C GLY A 64 -1.74 -4.64 7.24
N ILE A 65 -1.20 -5.85 7.10
CA ILE A 65 -1.47 -6.67 5.92
C ILE A 65 -2.90 -7.17 5.97
N HIS A 66 -3.69 -6.73 5.00
CA HIS A 66 -5.11 -7.07 4.86
C HIS A 66 -5.42 -7.80 3.55
N THR A 67 -4.50 -7.83 2.59
CA THR A 67 -4.67 -8.50 1.30
C THR A 67 -3.38 -9.20 0.91
N VAL A 68 -3.50 -10.43 0.41
CA VAL A 68 -2.39 -11.16 -0.21
C VAL A 68 -2.89 -11.79 -1.50
N ASP A 69 -2.28 -11.40 -2.61
CA ASP A 69 -2.64 -11.87 -3.95
C ASP A 69 -1.45 -12.54 -4.63
N VAL A 70 -1.72 -13.64 -5.34
CA VAL A 70 -0.69 -14.32 -6.14
C VAL A 70 -0.28 -13.44 -7.31
N MET A 71 1.01 -13.21 -7.48
CA MET A 71 1.55 -12.63 -8.70
C MET A 71 1.95 -13.73 -9.69
N LYS A 72 3.06 -14.42 -9.46
CA LYS A 72 3.60 -15.43 -10.40
C LYS A 72 4.46 -16.42 -9.63
N GLY A 73 4.15 -17.71 -9.76
CA GLY A 73 4.91 -18.76 -9.09
C GLY A 73 4.87 -18.63 -7.58
N ASP A 74 6.02 -18.38 -6.99
CA ASP A 74 6.23 -18.19 -5.55
C ASP A 74 6.20 -16.70 -5.11
N LEU A 75 5.87 -15.78 -6.04
CA LEU A 75 5.76 -14.35 -5.77
C LEU A 75 4.33 -13.95 -5.45
N TYR A 76 4.19 -13.21 -4.37
CA TYR A 76 2.90 -12.73 -3.85
C TYR A 76 2.97 -11.24 -3.55
N TRP A 77 1.89 -10.53 -3.81
CA TRP A 77 1.68 -9.19 -3.33
C TRP A 77 1.04 -9.21 -1.94
N PHE A 78 1.66 -8.55 -0.99
CA PHE A 78 1.14 -8.29 0.35
C PHE A 78 0.80 -6.80 0.42
N LEU A 79 -0.44 -6.46 0.75
CA LEU A 79 -0.91 -5.08 0.78
C LEU A 79 -1.32 -4.67 2.18
N SER A 80 -0.86 -3.50 2.56
CA SER A 80 -1.36 -2.71 3.70
C SER A 80 -2.04 -1.45 3.19
N ASP A 81 -2.56 -0.61 4.08
CA ASP A 81 -3.15 0.68 3.69
C ASP A 81 -2.14 1.70 3.16
N ARG A 82 -0.85 1.46 3.37
CA ARG A 82 0.22 2.41 3.02
C ARG A 82 1.19 1.90 1.98
N GLU A 83 1.29 0.60 1.80
CA GLU A 83 2.36 0.00 1.01
C GLU A 83 1.93 -1.32 0.40
N ALA A 84 2.52 -1.63 -0.75
CA ALA A 84 2.52 -2.96 -1.34
C ALA A 84 3.92 -3.58 -1.23
N TYR A 85 3.97 -4.85 -0.85
CA TYR A 85 5.20 -5.62 -0.76
C TYR A 85 5.14 -6.78 -1.73
N LEU A 86 6.15 -6.92 -2.57
CA LEU A 86 6.36 -8.14 -3.34
C LEU A 86 7.18 -9.10 -2.47
N VAL A 87 6.61 -10.23 -2.13
CA VAL A 87 7.21 -11.22 -1.24
C VAL A 87 7.37 -12.53 -1.98
N ARG A 88 8.55 -13.09 -1.94
CA ARG A 88 8.81 -14.46 -2.36
C ARG A 88 8.44 -15.38 -1.21
N CYS A 89 7.53 -16.31 -1.48
CA CYS A 89 7.03 -17.25 -0.50
C CYS A 89 7.32 -18.66 -0.98
N THR A 90 8.30 -19.32 -0.40
CA THR A 90 8.53 -20.76 -0.56
C THR A 90 7.89 -21.51 0.62
N VAL A 91 8.03 -22.82 0.69
CA VAL A 91 7.43 -23.64 1.75
C VAL A 91 7.86 -23.19 3.15
N SER A 92 9.10 -22.73 3.29
CA SER A 92 9.69 -22.37 4.60
C SER A 92 10.39 -21.02 4.63
N ASP A 93 10.48 -20.34 3.48
CA ASP A 93 11.21 -19.08 3.38
C ASP A 93 10.32 -17.98 2.80
N PHE A 94 10.31 -16.82 3.47
CA PHE A 94 9.53 -15.64 3.14
C PHE A 94 10.45 -14.43 3.04
N LYS A 95 10.61 -13.89 1.85
CA LYS A 95 11.54 -12.79 1.62
C LYS A 95 10.88 -11.63 0.90
N VAL A 96 10.99 -10.43 1.47
CA VAL A 96 10.55 -9.21 0.80
C VAL A 96 11.53 -8.88 -0.33
N GLU A 97 11.07 -8.96 -1.57
CA GLU A 97 11.84 -8.63 -2.77
C GLU A 97 11.69 -7.16 -3.14
N ARG A 98 10.53 -6.57 -2.87
CA ARG A 98 10.23 -5.18 -3.21
C ARG A 98 9.24 -4.58 -2.22
N ARG A 99 9.40 -3.27 -2.00
CA ARG A 99 8.49 -2.43 -1.24
C ARG A 99 8.10 -1.23 -2.09
N ILE A 100 6.80 -0.94 -2.16
CA ILE A 100 6.23 0.15 -2.95
C ILE A 100 5.35 0.97 -2.01
N PRO A 101 5.83 2.10 -1.50
CA PRO A 101 5.01 3.02 -0.71
C PRO A 101 3.94 3.65 -1.60
N PHE A 102 2.70 3.69 -1.12
CA PHE A 102 1.60 4.32 -1.88
C PHE A 102 1.75 5.82 -2.01
N SER A 103 2.55 6.45 -1.14
CA SER A 103 2.93 7.86 -1.27
C SER A 103 3.69 8.21 -2.56
N MET A 104 4.17 7.19 -3.31
CA MET A 104 4.75 7.38 -4.64
C MET A 104 3.70 7.72 -5.71
N PHE A 105 2.43 7.43 -5.44
CA PHE A 105 1.33 7.68 -6.38
C PHE A 105 0.64 8.99 -6.03
N GLY A 106 0.20 9.73 -7.03
CA GLY A 106 -0.58 10.97 -6.84
C GLY A 106 -1.94 10.75 -6.18
N ASN A 107 -2.47 9.52 -6.33
CA ASN A 107 -3.71 9.06 -5.68
C ASN A 107 -3.40 7.83 -4.83
N LEU A 108 -4.05 7.73 -3.68
CA LEU A 108 -3.91 6.58 -2.78
C LEU A 108 -4.99 5.54 -3.08
N PRO A 109 -4.78 4.26 -2.77
CA PRO A 109 -5.85 3.28 -2.68
C PRO A 109 -6.89 3.71 -1.64
N ILE A 110 -8.12 3.24 -1.81
CA ILE A 110 -9.13 3.39 -0.75
C ILE A 110 -8.71 2.51 0.42
N GLU A 111 -8.70 3.08 1.62
CA GLU A 111 -8.32 2.39 2.85
C GLU A 111 -9.12 1.08 3.03
N GLY A 112 -8.43 0.01 3.36
CA GLY A 112 -9.00 -1.33 3.51
C GLY A 112 -9.46 -2.00 2.20
N LEU A 113 -9.43 -1.29 1.06
CA LEU A 113 -9.89 -1.81 -0.24
C LEU A 113 -8.79 -1.90 -1.29
N ALA A 114 -7.53 -1.73 -0.90
CA ALA A 114 -6.41 -1.88 -1.83
C ALA A 114 -6.44 -3.27 -2.47
N ARG A 115 -6.35 -3.30 -3.80
CA ARG A 115 -6.32 -4.52 -4.61
C ARG A 115 -5.25 -4.40 -5.67
N ILE A 116 -4.61 -5.53 -5.94
CA ILE A 116 -3.62 -5.64 -7.00
C ILE A 116 -3.94 -6.87 -7.84
N VAL A 117 -3.88 -6.73 -9.15
CA VAL A 117 -4.17 -7.82 -10.09
C VAL A 117 -2.97 -8.01 -11.01
N TYR A 118 -2.49 -9.24 -11.10
CA TYR A 118 -1.43 -9.59 -12.02
C TYR A 118 -1.99 -9.98 -13.40
N ASP A 119 -1.55 -9.27 -14.42
CA ASP A 119 -1.82 -9.58 -15.82
C ASP A 119 -0.69 -10.46 -16.40
N ARG A 120 -1.01 -11.74 -16.59
CA ARG A 120 -0.06 -12.72 -17.14
C ARG A 120 0.35 -12.43 -18.57
N ARG A 121 -0.50 -11.79 -19.37
CA ARG A 121 -0.22 -11.53 -20.79
C ARG A 121 0.83 -10.43 -20.96
N ASN A 122 0.73 -9.41 -20.13
CA ASN A 122 1.60 -8.24 -20.19
C ASN A 122 2.72 -8.28 -19.15
N ASP A 123 2.81 -9.36 -18.35
CA ASP A 123 3.76 -9.56 -17.24
C ASP A 123 3.87 -8.30 -16.35
N CYS A 124 2.73 -7.79 -15.91
CA CYS A 124 2.64 -6.62 -15.04
C CYS A 124 1.50 -6.74 -14.05
N SER A 125 1.57 -5.97 -12.98
CA SER A 125 0.50 -5.86 -11.99
C SER A 125 -0.17 -4.50 -12.09
N TYR A 126 -1.47 -4.46 -11.83
CA TYR A 126 -2.26 -3.23 -11.74
C TYR A 126 -2.74 -3.06 -10.31
N LEU A 127 -2.32 -1.99 -9.66
CA LEU A 127 -2.80 -1.58 -8.34
C LEU A 127 -3.96 -0.62 -8.51
N CYS A 128 -5.10 -0.92 -7.89
CA CYS A 128 -6.26 -0.03 -7.87
C CYS A 128 -6.02 1.13 -6.90
N LEU A 129 -6.19 2.35 -7.42
CA LEU A 129 -6.16 3.58 -6.65
C LEU A 129 -7.60 4.14 -6.58
N ASN A 130 -7.81 5.19 -5.80
CA ASN A 130 -9.16 5.73 -5.57
C ASN A 130 -9.93 6.05 -6.87
N ASN A 131 -9.30 6.72 -7.84
CA ASN A 131 -9.92 7.10 -9.12
C ASN A 131 -9.05 6.77 -10.34
N SER A 132 -8.06 5.91 -10.17
CA SER A 132 -7.10 5.53 -11.21
C SER A 132 -6.50 4.15 -10.90
N PHE A 133 -5.50 3.75 -11.66
CA PHE A 133 -4.69 2.57 -11.37
C PHE A 133 -3.22 2.85 -11.68
N ALA A 134 -2.33 2.15 -10.97
CA ALA A 134 -0.91 2.15 -11.24
C ALA A 134 -0.49 0.83 -11.89
N ARG A 135 0.27 0.89 -12.98
CA ARG A 135 0.88 -0.27 -13.64
C ARG A 135 2.28 -0.51 -13.08
N ILE A 136 2.54 -1.71 -12.61
CA ILE A 136 3.81 -2.15 -12.03
C ILE A 136 4.37 -3.27 -12.91
N ALA A 137 5.46 -3.03 -13.61
CA ALA A 137 6.10 -4.06 -14.42
C ALA A 137 6.78 -5.13 -13.54
N ALA A 138 6.70 -6.39 -13.96
CA ALA A 138 7.25 -7.52 -13.18
C ALA A 138 8.78 -7.51 -13.16
N ASP A 139 9.39 -7.17 -14.29
CA ASP A 139 10.85 -7.14 -14.50
C ASP A 139 11.53 -5.88 -13.98
N SER A 140 10.77 -4.91 -13.46
CA SER A 140 11.35 -3.72 -12.84
C SER A 140 12.11 -4.12 -11.55
N THR A 141 13.13 -4.96 -11.69
CA THR A 141 14.14 -5.28 -10.67
C THR A 141 15.00 -4.07 -10.32
N GLY A 142 14.98 -3.03 -11.17
CA GLY A 142 15.48 -1.72 -10.82
C GLY A 142 14.41 -0.98 -10.05
N LEU A 143 14.68 -0.63 -8.80
CA LEU A 143 14.19 0.62 -8.23
C LEU A 143 13.88 1.55 -9.39
N TYR A 144 12.70 2.18 -9.40
CA TYR A 144 12.52 3.40 -10.15
C TYR A 144 13.81 4.19 -9.98
N LYS A 145 14.72 4.05 -10.90
CA LYS A 145 15.69 5.10 -11.15
C LYS A 145 14.78 6.19 -11.67
N SER A 146 14.25 6.97 -10.76
CA SER A 146 13.74 8.29 -11.09
C SER A 146 14.86 8.90 -11.95
N ARG A 147 14.66 8.91 -13.25
CA ARG A 147 15.62 9.51 -14.19
C ARG A 147 15.77 11.00 -13.94
N GLN A 148 14.90 11.53 -13.08
CA GLN A 148 15.00 12.87 -12.54
C GLN A 148 14.58 12.79 -11.06
N LYS A 149 15.43 13.24 -10.16
CA LYS A 149 14.98 13.55 -8.80
C LYS A 149 13.81 14.51 -8.99
N PRO A 150 12.60 14.15 -8.58
CA PRO A 150 11.50 15.08 -8.71
C PRO A 150 11.89 16.33 -7.93
N SER A 151 11.94 17.45 -8.62
CA SER A 151 12.22 18.73 -7.99
C SER A 151 10.92 19.32 -7.50
N LEU A 152 10.92 19.76 -6.26
CA LEU A 152 9.83 20.55 -5.74
C LEU A 152 9.80 21.90 -6.45
N TRP A 153 8.68 22.24 -7.06
CA TRP A 153 8.51 23.50 -7.77
C TRP A 153 7.53 24.38 -7.02
N VAL A 154 7.82 25.65 -6.96
CA VAL A 154 6.83 26.66 -6.57
C VAL A 154 5.92 26.86 -7.77
N SER A 155 4.66 26.41 -7.67
CA SER A 155 3.66 26.51 -8.75
C SER A 155 2.82 27.78 -8.66
N GLY A 156 2.84 28.43 -7.51
CA GLY A 156 2.13 29.69 -7.30
C GLY A 156 2.62 30.41 -6.04
N PHE A 157 2.57 31.72 -6.09
CA PHE A 157 2.91 32.58 -4.99
C PHE A 157 1.86 33.69 -4.90
N SER A 158 1.26 33.88 -3.75
CA SER A 158 0.26 34.94 -3.56
C SER A 158 0.39 35.56 -2.18
N ALA A 159 0.03 36.81 -2.07
CA ALA A 159 -0.08 37.50 -0.80
C ALA A 159 -1.51 38.04 -0.61
N SER A 160 -1.98 38.10 0.63
CA SER A 160 -3.28 38.65 0.98
C SER A 160 -3.20 39.57 2.18
N ASP A 161 -4.04 40.59 2.15
CA ASP A 161 -4.29 41.47 3.29
C ASP A 161 -5.44 40.85 4.11
N GLU A 162 -5.14 40.59 5.39
CA GLU A 162 -6.12 39.97 6.30
C GLU A 162 -7.28 40.91 6.66
N GLN A 163 -7.06 42.23 6.60
CA GLN A 163 -8.09 43.19 6.97
C GLN A 163 -9.07 43.48 5.84
N THR A 164 -8.56 43.61 4.61
CA THR A 164 -9.41 43.93 3.44
C THR A 164 -9.86 42.70 2.68
N GLY A 165 -9.19 41.53 2.87
CA GLY A 165 -9.41 40.32 2.09
C GLY A 165 -8.86 40.39 0.65
N GLU A 166 -8.15 41.47 0.31
CA GLU A 166 -7.54 41.60 -1.01
C GLU A 166 -6.43 40.59 -1.20
N ARG A 167 -6.38 39.98 -2.39
CA ARG A 167 -5.38 39.00 -2.74
C ARG A 167 -4.70 39.33 -4.06
N ILE A 168 -3.39 39.29 -4.06
CA ILE A 168 -2.55 39.49 -5.24
C ILE A 168 -1.79 38.20 -5.59
N GLN A 169 -1.67 37.93 -6.87
CA GLN A 169 -0.79 36.89 -7.40
C GLN A 169 0.57 37.51 -7.67
N LEU A 170 1.61 36.83 -7.26
CA LEU A 170 2.98 37.25 -7.44
C LEU A 170 3.68 36.34 -8.45
N PRO A 171 4.62 36.85 -9.25
CA PRO A 171 5.39 36.03 -10.15
C PRO A 171 6.28 35.08 -9.35
N VAL A 172 6.42 33.85 -9.84
CA VAL A 172 7.27 32.83 -9.22
C VAL A 172 8.76 33.15 -9.39
N SER A 173 9.09 34.01 -10.34
CA SER A 173 10.46 34.48 -10.62
C SER A 173 10.47 35.97 -10.62
N GLY A 174 11.24 36.55 -9.72
CA GLY A 174 11.41 38.02 -9.61
C GLY A 174 11.71 38.42 -8.18
N THR A 175 12.09 39.71 -8.03
CA THR A 175 12.26 40.39 -6.74
C THR A 175 11.20 41.49 -6.67
N ASP A 176 9.95 41.10 -6.40
CA ASP A 176 8.91 42.12 -6.24
C ASP A 176 8.78 42.54 -4.78
N GLU A 177 8.67 43.84 -4.58
CA GLU A 177 8.36 44.37 -3.27
C GLU A 177 6.87 44.24 -2.98
N ILE A 178 6.55 43.64 -1.85
CA ILE A 178 5.17 43.46 -1.41
C ILE A 178 4.86 44.55 -0.38
N ALA A 179 3.77 45.30 -0.59
CA ALA A 179 3.32 46.29 0.36
C ALA A 179 3.05 45.62 1.74
N SER A 180 3.41 46.32 2.82
CA SER A 180 3.31 45.77 4.19
C SER A 180 1.88 45.44 4.64
N ALA A 181 0.88 45.91 3.92
CA ALA A 181 -0.53 45.54 4.14
C ALA A 181 -0.79 44.05 3.83
N PHE A 182 -0.07 43.44 2.88
CA PHE A 182 -0.18 42.03 2.53
C PHE A 182 0.65 41.18 3.49
N ASN A 183 0.06 40.86 4.63
CA ASN A 183 0.75 40.20 5.75
C ASN A 183 0.64 38.66 5.73
N ASN A 184 -0.21 38.08 4.86
CA ASN A 184 -0.30 36.65 4.68
C ASN A 184 0.27 36.20 3.33
N ILE A 185 1.24 35.30 3.37
CA ILE A 185 1.88 34.74 2.18
C ILE A 185 1.47 33.30 2.01
N SER A 186 1.02 32.93 0.81
CA SER A 186 0.68 31.58 0.44
C SER A 186 1.58 31.09 -0.69
N ILE A 187 2.24 29.96 -0.48
CA ILE A 187 3.12 29.34 -1.45
C ILE A 187 2.49 28.01 -1.87
N SER A 188 2.17 27.89 -3.14
CA SER A 188 1.71 26.64 -3.73
C SER A 188 2.91 25.85 -4.26
N LEU A 189 3.06 24.63 -3.81
CA LEU A 189 4.12 23.73 -4.22
C LEU A 189 3.57 22.65 -5.13
N ALA A 190 4.24 22.38 -6.24
CA ALA A 190 3.96 21.26 -7.11
C ALA A 190 5.12 20.28 -7.08
N TYR A 191 4.77 19.00 -6.95
CA TYR A 191 5.70 17.89 -6.99
C TYR A 191 5.25 16.95 -8.11
N PRO A 192 5.72 17.17 -9.35
CA PRO A 192 5.34 16.32 -10.46
C PRO A 192 5.96 14.94 -10.27
N VAL A 193 5.12 13.96 -10.11
CA VAL A 193 5.49 12.53 -10.15
C VAL A 193 5.08 12.02 -11.52
N TYR A 194 6.05 11.69 -12.38
CA TYR A 194 5.81 11.09 -13.70
C TYR A 194 6.11 9.59 -13.66
#